data_e12d363cac0cb43fe4f124a3c7b8c5fe
#
_entry.id   e12d363cac0cb43fe4f124a3c7b8c5fe
#
_cell.length_a   1.000
_cell.length_b   1.000
_cell.length_c   1.000
_cell.angle_alpha   90.00
_cell.angle_beta   90.00
_cell.angle_gamma   90.00
#
_symmetry.space_group_name_H-M   'P 1'
#
loop_
_entity.id
_entity.type
_entity.pdbx_description
1 polymer ?
#
loop_
_entity_poly.entity_id
_entity_poly.type
_entity_poly.pdbx_seq_one_letter_code
_entity_poly.pdbx_strand_id
1 'polypeptide(L)'
;MERWQPPYQRRGRGRGRGSYASSNTSNYTTNTSKPTVSNSNYKINKKQEGNDVESLPNLIGTCTLMCPVDERMQRERLRDLAIFERLDGNPTKSSSALAVKKFCRTISTNDVRNVDLRPVSVLEDTLNYLLTIFESSGHSFEAIHDFVFDRTRSIRQDLSMQNIMTGDQAIGIYERIVRFHIVSHYKLRRNNVTSDASPMHYLNMEQLTKTLSSLYHLYHQTRKSNPEFYSFYVLLNLGSDRQPTGESLSLWFRSLPYSVLKSKEMMFSRRLLRYFRFGNYKRFLHSVDTEASCLQYYVLEPYVCEVRAFGLSCLNNGGYKLNPYPLVDVSKHLLMEESDVESFCKDCGLDTFTSDTGAKFMATKQTGFCYPKGSEKYYPFVSQRLQKFHNEVS
;
A
#
# COMPACT_ATOMS: atom_id res chain seq x y z
N MET A 1 6.09 25.01 -26.94
CA MET A 1 6.42 24.25 -25.70
C MET A 1 5.12 23.72 -25.11
N GLU A 2 4.66 22.60 -25.58
CA GLU A 2 3.45 21.98 -25.06
C GLU A 2 3.78 21.29 -23.72
N ARG A 3 2.97 21.57 -22.72
CA ARG A 3 3.08 20.99 -21.37
C ARG A 3 2.77 19.51 -21.46
N TRP A 4 3.71 18.66 -21.06
CA TRP A 4 3.46 17.25 -20.82
C TRP A 4 2.29 17.07 -19.84
N GLN A 5 1.24 16.35 -20.28
CA GLN A 5 0.14 15.87 -19.43
C GLN A 5 0.11 14.33 -19.55
N PRO A 6 -0.01 13.61 -18.44
CA PRO A 6 -0.27 12.18 -18.51
C PRO A 6 -1.58 11.92 -19.24
N PRO A 7 -1.77 10.77 -19.89
CA PRO A 7 -2.92 10.50 -20.75
C PRO A 7 -4.21 10.35 -19.93
N TYR A 8 -4.97 11.45 -19.81
CA TYR A 8 -6.35 11.40 -19.36
C TYR A 8 -7.26 11.35 -20.57
N GLN A 9 -8.12 10.33 -20.61
CA GLN A 9 -9.20 10.25 -21.60
C GLN A 9 -10.16 11.44 -21.43
N ARG A 10 -10.20 12.34 -22.41
CA ARG A 10 -11.20 13.40 -22.53
C ARG A 10 -12.56 12.78 -22.81
N ARG A 11 -13.48 12.80 -21.85
CA ARG A 11 -14.91 12.65 -22.14
C ARG A 11 -15.42 13.98 -22.74
N GLY A 12 -15.70 13.97 -24.03
CA GLY A 12 -16.32 15.07 -24.76
C GLY A 12 -17.76 15.29 -24.29
N ARG A 13 -18.09 16.54 -23.93
CA ARG A 13 -19.47 17.02 -23.79
C ARG A 13 -19.97 17.41 -25.18
N GLY A 14 -20.81 16.57 -25.78
CA GLY A 14 -21.63 16.92 -26.94
C GLY A 14 -22.99 17.41 -26.49
N ARG A 15 -23.33 18.67 -26.74
CA ARG A 15 -24.70 19.19 -26.71
C ARG A 15 -25.36 18.87 -28.07
N GLY A 16 -26.46 18.15 -28.04
CA GLY A 16 -27.35 17.99 -29.22
C GLY A 16 -28.80 17.89 -28.76
N ARG A 17 -29.59 18.91 -29.08
CA ARG A 17 -31.05 18.92 -29.00
C ARG A 17 -31.64 18.11 -30.17
N GLY A 18 -32.69 17.37 -29.92
CA GLY A 18 -33.54 16.78 -31.00
C GLY A 18 -34.63 15.89 -30.41
N SER A 19 -35.85 16.33 -30.55
CA SER A 19 -37.12 15.74 -30.15
C SER A 19 -37.63 14.66 -31.13
N TYR A 20 -38.55 13.84 -30.64
CA TYR A 20 -39.74 13.15 -31.19
C TYR A 20 -39.84 11.62 -31.11
N ALA A 21 -40.86 11.24 -30.39
CA ALA A 21 -41.93 10.27 -30.62
C ALA A 21 -41.71 8.76 -30.49
N SER A 22 -42.36 8.26 -29.46
CA SER A 22 -43.27 7.11 -29.31
C SER A 22 -43.13 5.86 -30.18
N SER A 23 -43.03 4.68 -29.56
CA SER A 23 -44.08 3.64 -29.49
C SER A 23 -43.60 2.33 -28.82
N ASN A 24 -44.33 1.94 -27.79
CA ASN A 24 -44.82 0.63 -27.37
C ASN A 24 -43.97 -0.67 -27.36
N THR A 25 -44.01 -1.23 -26.14
CA THR A 25 -44.24 -2.65 -25.74
C THR A 25 -43.06 -3.63 -25.79
N SER A 26 -42.60 -4.10 -24.68
CA SER A 26 -43.00 -5.34 -24.00
C SER A 26 -41.99 -5.72 -22.89
N ASN A 27 -42.52 -6.22 -21.80
CA ASN A 27 -41.90 -6.66 -20.58
C ASN A 27 -40.87 -7.79 -20.79
N TYR A 28 -39.68 -7.65 -20.15
CA TYR A 28 -39.02 -8.76 -19.44
C TYR A 28 -38.21 -8.21 -18.27
N THR A 29 -38.63 -8.63 -17.10
CA THR A 29 -37.97 -8.40 -15.81
C THR A 29 -36.69 -9.21 -15.70
N THR A 30 -35.54 -8.55 -15.53
CA THR A 30 -34.36 -9.15 -14.95
C THR A 30 -33.79 -8.20 -13.89
N ASN A 31 -33.91 -8.64 -12.64
CA ASN A 31 -33.34 -8.01 -11.49
C ASN A 31 -31.81 -8.10 -11.56
N THR A 32 -31.13 -6.97 -11.74
CA THR A 32 -29.72 -6.82 -11.41
C THR A 32 -29.56 -5.64 -10.46
N SER A 33 -29.37 -5.97 -9.19
CA SER A 33 -29.06 -5.01 -8.12
C SER A 33 -27.66 -4.44 -8.30
N LYS A 34 -27.58 -3.14 -8.59
CA LYS A 34 -26.32 -2.36 -8.49
C LYS A 34 -25.97 -2.13 -7.02
N PRO A 35 -24.70 -2.25 -6.61
CA PRO A 35 -24.30 -1.85 -5.27
C PRO A 35 -24.26 -0.31 -5.18
N THR A 36 -25.09 0.24 -4.34
CA THR A 36 -25.09 1.65 -3.92
C THR A 36 -23.90 1.91 -3.01
N VAL A 37 -22.99 2.78 -3.42
CA VAL A 37 -21.93 3.32 -2.56
C VAL A 37 -22.58 4.32 -1.61
N SER A 38 -22.70 3.97 -0.35
CA SER A 38 -23.17 4.89 0.69
C SER A 38 -22.02 5.80 1.15
N ASN A 39 -22.07 7.05 0.71
CA ASN A 39 -21.30 8.14 1.32
C ASN A 39 -21.90 8.44 2.71
N SER A 40 -21.21 8.04 3.77
CA SER A 40 -21.54 8.49 5.11
C SER A 40 -20.99 9.91 5.34
N ASN A 41 -21.78 10.91 4.98
CA ASN A 41 -21.56 12.28 5.43
C ASN A 41 -21.90 12.38 6.92
N TYR A 42 -20.90 12.57 7.77
CA TYR A 42 -21.11 13.00 9.15
C TYR A 42 -21.64 14.43 9.17
N LYS A 43 -22.96 14.60 9.25
CA LYS A 43 -23.58 15.87 9.61
C LYS A 43 -23.45 16.07 11.12
N ILE A 44 -22.66 17.06 11.52
CA ILE A 44 -22.67 17.60 12.88
C ILE A 44 -23.99 18.34 13.07
N ASN A 45 -24.96 17.71 13.71
CA ASN A 45 -26.16 18.41 14.21
C ASN A 45 -25.82 19.09 15.52
N LYS A 46 -25.64 20.43 15.49
CA LYS A 46 -25.77 21.27 16.69
C LYS A 46 -27.24 21.25 17.10
N LYS A 47 -27.57 20.61 18.21
CA LYS A 47 -28.79 20.89 19.01
C LYS A 47 -28.39 21.03 20.48
N GLN A 48 -28.58 22.20 20.93
CA GLN A 48 -28.94 22.77 22.22
C GLN A 48 -28.75 21.96 23.53
N GLU A 49 -28.23 22.73 24.44
CA GLU A 49 -28.06 22.60 25.88
C GLU A 49 -29.16 21.79 26.60
N GLY A 50 -28.72 20.81 27.34
CA GLY A 50 -29.47 20.04 28.32
C GLY A 50 -28.50 18.98 28.90
N ASN A 51 -28.12 19.21 30.15
CA ASN A 51 -27.25 18.41 30.98
C ASN A 51 -27.46 16.90 30.82
N ASP A 52 -26.37 16.19 30.74
CA ASP A 52 -26.04 14.80 30.95
C ASP A 52 -25.29 14.28 29.72
N VAL A 53 -24.03 14.72 29.60
CA VAL A 53 -23.03 13.93 28.84
C VAL A 53 -22.76 12.72 29.73
N GLU A 54 -23.53 11.64 29.55
CA GLU A 54 -23.10 10.31 29.96
C GLU A 54 -21.73 10.10 29.30
N SER A 55 -20.68 10.25 30.07
CA SER A 55 -19.33 9.92 29.67
C SER A 55 -19.36 8.43 29.29
N LEU A 56 -19.20 8.14 28.01
CA LEU A 56 -19.02 6.77 27.55
C LEU A 56 -18.06 6.08 28.52
N PRO A 57 -18.41 4.89 29.05
CA PRO A 57 -17.60 4.22 30.03
C PRO A 57 -16.19 4.05 29.46
N ASN A 58 -15.20 4.51 30.21
CA ASN A 58 -13.80 4.41 29.80
C ASN A 58 -13.42 2.92 29.86
N LEU A 59 -13.53 2.22 28.71
CA LEU A 59 -13.23 0.80 28.63
C LEU A 59 -11.73 0.60 28.86
N ILE A 60 -11.38 -0.16 29.90
CA ILE A 60 -9.99 -0.52 30.23
C ILE A 60 -9.86 -2.02 30.07
N GLY A 61 -8.99 -2.45 29.16
CA GLY A 61 -8.74 -3.88 28.94
C GLY A 61 -8.08 -4.55 30.13
N THR A 62 -8.61 -5.71 30.50
CA THR A 62 -8.10 -6.52 31.61
C THR A 62 -7.71 -7.95 31.17
N CYS A 63 -7.88 -8.29 29.89
CA CYS A 63 -7.48 -9.59 29.35
C CYS A 63 -5.96 -9.72 29.31
N THR A 64 -5.41 -10.61 30.13
CA THR A 64 -3.96 -10.87 30.19
C THR A 64 -3.44 -11.86 29.14
N LEU A 65 -4.34 -12.39 28.29
CA LEU A 65 -4.02 -13.35 27.24
C LEU A 65 -4.13 -12.71 25.86
N MET A 66 -3.45 -13.27 24.88
CA MET A 66 -3.54 -12.83 23.48
C MET A 66 -4.94 -13.02 22.89
N CYS A 67 -5.74 -13.95 23.43
CA CYS A 67 -7.14 -14.16 23.10
C CYS A 67 -7.97 -14.34 24.37
N PRO A 68 -9.13 -13.66 24.51
CA PRO A 68 -10.06 -13.92 25.61
C PRO A 68 -10.46 -15.40 25.65
N VAL A 69 -10.63 -15.93 26.87
CA VAL A 69 -10.93 -17.35 27.09
C VAL A 69 -12.23 -17.74 26.40
N ASP A 70 -13.28 -16.93 26.55
CA ASP A 70 -14.60 -17.20 25.96
C ASP A 70 -14.52 -17.28 24.43
N GLU A 71 -13.82 -16.35 23.80
CA GLU A 71 -13.60 -16.34 22.34
C GLU A 71 -12.82 -17.57 21.88
N ARG A 72 -11.74 -17.93 22.58
CA ARG A 72 -10.95 -19.13 22.27
C ARG A 72 -11.82 -20.38 22.33
N MET A 73 -12.56 -20.59 23.43
CA MET A 73 -13.44 -21.74 23.59
C MET A 73 -14.55 -21.80 22.54
N GLN A 74 -15.10 -20.66 22.16
CA GLN A 74 -16.08 -20.60 21.08
C GLN A 74 -15.47 -20.99 19.74
N ARG A 75 -14.27 -20.51 19.41
CA ARG A 75 -13.57 -20.82 18.15
C ARG A 75 -13.11 -22.28 18.09
N GLU A 76 -12.73 -22.89 19.21
CA GLU A 76 -12.45 -24.32 19.31
C GLU A 76 -13.70 -25.16 18.98
N ARG A 77 -14.86 -24.80 19.55
CA ARG A 77 -16.15 -25.49 19.28
C ARG A 77 -16.57 -25.33 17.80
N LEU A 78 -16.38 -24.12 17.22
CA LEU A 78 -16.76 -23.84 15.85
C LEU A 78 -15.72 -24.33 14.83
N ARG A 79 -14.59 -24.88 15.27
CA ARG A 79 -13.43 -25.25 14.42
C ARG A 79 -12.91 -24.07 13.59
N ASP A 80 -12.98 -22.83 14.13
CA ASP A 80 -12.53 -21.59 13.50
C ASP A 80 -11.12 -21.20 14.01
N LEU A 81 -10.20 -22.17 14.02
CA LEU A 81 -8.80 -21.97 14.38
C LEU A 81 -7.92 -21.90 13.14
N ALA A 82 -7.16 -20.80 13.00
CA ALA A 82 -6.13 -20.70 11.97
C ALA A 82 -5.04 -21.77 12.22
N ILE A 83 -4.30 -22.13 11.17
CA ILE A 83 -3.26 -23.18 11.25
C ILE A 83 -2.22 -22.89 12.34
N PHE A 84 -1.91 -21.61 12.57
CA PHE A 84 -0.94 -21.14 13.57
C PHE A 84 -1.46 -21.23 15.02
N GLU A 85 -2.75 -21.38 15.21
CA GLU A 85 -3.41 -21.45 16.53
C GLU A 85 -3.70 -22.89 16.99
N ARG A 86 -3.45 -23.87 16.13
CA ARG A 86 -3.80 -25.28 16.38
C ARG A 86 -2.74 -25.96 17.25
N LEU A 87 -3.17 -26.49 18.37
CA LEU A 87 -2.31 -27.34 19.23
C LEU A 87 -2.06 -28.66 18.50
N ASP A 88 -0.79 -28.98 18.25
CA ASP A 88 -0.36 -30.19 17.53
C ASP A 88 -1.11 -30.43 16.20
N GLY A 89 -1.45 -29.31 15.51
CA GLY A 89 -2.18 -29.38 14.25
C GLY A 89 -3.68 -29.68 14.36
N ASN A 90 -4.21 -29.84 15.56
CA ASN A 90 -5.62 -30.22 15.79
C ASN A 90 -6.55 -28.99 15.56
N PRO A 91 -7.49 -29.03 14.59
CA PRO A 91 -8.38 -27.90 14.27
C PRO A 91 -9.41 -27.56 15.35
N THR A 92 -9.56 -28.43 16.39
CA THR A 92 -10.52 -28.24 17.48
C THR A 92 -9.88 -27.87 18.81
N LYS A 93 -8.55 -27.77 18.86
CA LYS A 93 -7.82 -27.51 20.10
C LYS A 93 -6.79 -26.40 19.90
N SER A 94 -6.76 -25.46 20.84
CA SER A 94 -5.76 -24.39 20.91
C SER A 94 -5.22 -24.28 22.34
N SER A 95 -4.27 -23.40 22.55
CA SER A 95 -3.77 -23.05 23.88
C SER A 95 -3.81 -21.54 24.09
N SER A 96 -3.66 -21.10 25.33
CA SER A 96 -3.55 -19.68 25.65
C SER A 96 -2.31 -19.01 25.05
N ALA A 97 -1.28 -19.79 24.72
CA ALA A 97 -0.04 -19.32 24.09
C ALA A 97 -0.13 -19.23 22.55
N LEU A 98 -1.08 -19.92 21.93
CA LEU A 98 -1.22 -19.96 20.48
C LEU A 98 -2.40 -19.12 19.96
N ALA A 99 -3.52 -19.10 20.70
CA ALA A 99 -4.72 -18.40 20.29
C ALA A 99 -4.52 -16.88 20.33
N VAL A 100 -4.89 -16.19 19.25
CA VAL A 100 -4.88 -14.72 19.15
C VAL A 100 -6.28 -14.22 18.79
N LYS A 101 -6.77 -13.20 19.49
CA LYS A 101 -8.07 -12.59 19.27
C LYS A 101 -8.28 -12.21 17.81
N LYS A 102 -9.40 -12.65 17.22
CA LYS A 102 -9.76 -12.39 15.83
C LYS A 102 -10.43 -11.03 15.67
N PHE A 103 -10.25 -10.40 14.52
CA PHE A 103 -10.93 -9.14 14.21
C PHE A 103 -12.44 -9.39 14.02
N CYS A 104 -13.27 -8.59 14.68
CA CYS A 104 -14.73 -8.63 14.54
C CYS A 104 -15.25 -7.32 13.94
N ARG A 105 -15.91 -7.40 12.77
CA ARG A 105 -16.45 -6.20 12.08
C ARG A 105 -17.69 -5.62 12.76
N THR A 106 -18.49 -6.46 13.38
CA THR A 106 -19.84 -6.12 13.88
C THR A 106 -19.89 -5.90 15.38
N ILE A 107 -18.73 -5.79 16.03
CA ILE A 107 -18.70 -5.57 17.48
C ILE A 107 -19.20 -4.17 17.82
N SER A 108 -20.22 -4.08 18.68
CA SER A 108 -20.69 -2.84 19.26
C SER A 108 -19.90 -2.53 20.54
N THR A 109 -19.52 -1.27 20.73
CA THR A 109 -18.84 -0.83 21.96
C THR A 109 -19.69 -1.05 23.21
N ASN A 110 -21.02 -1.11 23.08
CA ASN A 110 -21.95 -1.34 24.20
C ASN A 110 -21.93 -2.80 24.69
N ASP A 111 -21.50 -3.73 23.85
CA ASP A 111 -21.50 -5.17 24.17
C ASP A 111 -20.12 -5.68 24.61
N VAL A 112 -19.10 -4.80 24.63
CA VAL A 112 -17.71 -5.15 24.95
C VAL A 112 -17.47 -5.02 26.45
N ARG A 113 -17.00 -6.12 27.04
CA ARG A 113 -16.58 -6.15 28.46
C ARG A 113 -15.09 -5.87 28.58
N ASN A 114 -14.64 -5.33 29.69
CA ASN A 114 -13.21 -5.08 29.96
C ASN A 114 -12.37 -6.36 29.84
N VAL A 115 -12.93 -7.53 30.18
CA VAL A 115 -12.25 -8.84 30.07
C VAL A 115 -12.08 -9.31 28.63
N ASP A 116 -12.78 -8.72 27.68
CA ASP A 116 -12.66 -9.00 26.25
C ASP A 116 -11.60 -8.14 25.56
N LEU A 117 -11.11 -7.10 26.25
CA LEU A 117 -10.09 -6.18 25.75
C LEU A 117 -8.71 -6.46 26.38
N ARG A 118 -7.69 -6.39 25.58
CA ARG A 118 -6.29 -6.57 26.01
C ARG A 118 -5.66 -5.21 26.34
N PRO A 119 -4.99 -5.07 27.50
CA PRO A 119 -4.22 -3.86 27.81
C PRO A 119 -3.04 -3.69 26.85
N VAL A 120 -2.47 -2.48 26.77
CA VAL A 120 -1.42 -2.13 25.76
C VAL A 120 -0.22 -3.07 25.84
N SER A 121 0.22 -3.45 27.05
CA SER A 121 1.34 -4.38 27.21
C SER A 121 1.06 -5.74 26.53
N VAL A 122 -0.14 -6.30 26.73
CA VAL A 122 -0.54 -7.56 26.09
C VAL A 122 -0.68 -7.40 24.59
N LEU A 123 -1.12 -6.23 24.11
CA LEU A 123 -1.18 -5.93 22.67
C LEU A 123 0.21 -5.86 22.04
N GLU A 124 1.18 -5.31 22.75
CA GLU A 124 2.58 -5.26 22.31
C GLU A 124 3.19 -6.67 22.25
N ASP A 125 2.99 -7.48 23.29
CA ASP A 125 3.43 -8.89 23.32
C ASP A 125 2.76 -9.70 22.21
N THR A 126 1.46 -9.48 21.99
CA THR A 126 0.73 -10.12 20.90
C THR A 126 1.32 -9.74 19.54
N LEU A 127 1.66 -8.47 19.34
CA LEU A 127 2.30 -8.02 18.10
C LEU A 127 3.70 -8.64 17.93
N ASN A 128 4.49 -8.75 19.00
CA ASN A 128 5.78 -9.43 18.98
C ASN A 128 5.61 -10.88 18.48
N TYR A 129 4.67 -11.62 19.05
CA TYR A 129 4.35 -12.98 18.64
C TYR A 129 3.94 -13.08 17.16
N LEU A 130 3.05 -12.20 16.70
CA LEU A 130 2.61 -12.16 15.30
C LEU A 130 3.76 -11.88 14.33
N LEU A 131 4.67 -10.98 14.68
CA LEU A 131 5.83 -10.66 13.83
C LEU A 131 6.85 -11.81 13.81
N THR A 132 7.00 -12.56 14.91
CA THR A 132 7.81 -13.79 14.90
C THR A 132 7.24 -14.82 13.91
N ILE A 133 5.91 -14.98 13.85
CA ILE A 133 5.28 -15.85 12.83
C ILE A 133 5.53 -15.30 11.41
N PHE A 134 5.46 -13.99 11.23
CA PHE A 134 5.68 -13.35 9.94
C PHE A 134 7.11 -13.55 9.39
N GLU A 135 8.08 -13.65 10.27
CA GLU A 135 9.50 -13.88 9.96
C GLU A 135 9.82 -15.38 9.82
N SER A 136 9.04 -16.26 10.44
CA SER A 136 9.26 -17.71 10.43
C SER A 136 8.67 -18.35 9.17
N SER A 137 9.49 -19.00 8.37
CA SER A 137 9.12 -19.53 7.04
C SER A 137 8.75 -21.00 7.05
N GLY A 138 7.68 -21.40 7.70
CA GLY A 138 7.18 -22.79 7.64
C GLY A 138 5.94 -23.00 6.76
N HIS A 139 5.31 -21.88 6.33
CA HIS A 139 4.04 -21.88 5.60
C HIS A 139 4.08 -20.92 4.41
N SER A 140 3.08 -21.00 3.52
CA SER A 140 2.98 -20.05 2.41
C SER A 140 2.81 -18.63 2.94
N PHE A 141 3.41 -17.66 2.23
CA PHE A 141 3.34 -16.26 2.61
C PHE A 141 1.90 -15.75 2.70
N GLU A 142 1.02 -16.22 1.81
CA GLU A 142 -0.40 -15.87 1.79
C GLU A 142 -1.10 -16.27 3.09
N ALA A 143 -0.84 -17.49 3.58
CA ALA A 143 -1.42 -17.97 4.84
C ALA A 143 -0.89 -17.20 6.06
N ILE A 144 0.41 -16.92 6.09
CA ILE A 144 1.03 -16.08 7.12
C ILE A 144 0.44 -14.66 7.09
N HIS A 145 0.39 -14.06 5.91
CA HIS A 145 -0.13 -12.70 5.72
C HIS A 145 -1.59 -12.61 6.17
N ASP A 146 -2.47 -13.52 5.73
CA ASP A 146 -3.89 -13.50 6.10
C ASP A 146 -4.09 -13.54 7.61
N PHE A 147 -3.36 -14.42 8.29
CA PHE A 147 -3.40 -14.53 9.74
C PHE A 147 -2.92 -13.26 10.44
N VAL A 148 -1.72 -12.77 10.12
CA VAL A 148 -1.14 -11.58 10.77
C VAL A 148 -1.95 -10.33 10.42
N PHE A 149 -2.44 -10.22 9.20
CA PHE A 149 -3.31 -9.15 8.73
C PHE A 149 -4.58 -9.02 9.56
N ASP A 150 -5.30 -10.15 9.77
CA ASP A 150 -6.52 -10.14 10.58
C ASP A 150 -6.22 -9.80 12.05
N ARG A 151 -5.17 -10.40 12.62
CA ARG A 151 -4.83 -10.21 14.03
C ARG A 151 -4.28 -8.81 14.35
N THR A 152 -3.56 -8.18 13.43
CA THR A 152 -3.14 -6.77 13.59
C THR A 152 -4.33 -5.80 13.53
N ARG A 153 -5.41 -6.13 12.80
CA ARG A 153 -6.66 -5.37 12.84
C ARG A 153 -7.35 -5.48 14.19
N SER A 154 -7.34 -6.66 14.81
CA SER A 154 -7.86 -6.88 16.16
C SER A 154 -7.06 -6.07 17.21
N ILE A 155 -5.73 -5.98 17.10
CA ILE A 155 -4.90 -5.13 17.96
C ILE A 155 -5.34 -3.67 17.86
N ARG A 156 -5.48 -3.14 16.64
CA ARG A 156 -5.92 -1.75 16.42
C ARG A 156 -7.35 -1.50 16.92
N GLN A 157 -8.21 -2.51 16.83
CA GLN A 157 -9.56 -2.47 17.35
C GLN A 157 -9.57 -2.31 18.88
N ASP A 158 -8.80 -3.12 19.59
CA ASP A 158 -8.68 -3.03 21.04
C ASP A 158 -8.09 -1.68 21.51
N LEU A 159 -7.07 -1.14 20.80
CA LEU A 159 -6.51 0.19 21.07
C LEU A 159 -7.56 1.30 20.88
N SER A 160 -8.36 1.21 19.82
CA SER A 160 -9.39 2.19 19.50
C SER A 160 -10.53 2.17 20.51
N MET A 161 -10.98 0.99 20.92
CA MET A 161 -12.09 0.82 21.88
C MET A 161 -11.75 1.35 23.29
N GLN A 162 -10.50 1.20 23.69
CA GLN A 162 -10.02 1.71 24.98
C GLN A 162 -9.65 3.19 24.92
N ASN A 163 -9.81 3.83 23.77
CA ASN A 163 -9.39 5.22 23.55
C ASN A 163 -7.92 5.46 23.97
N ILE A 164 -7.06 4.43 23.85
CA ILE A 164 -5.64 4.52 24.15
C ILE A 164 -4.95 5.24 22.99
N MET A 165 -5.18 6.55 22.95
CA MET A 165 -4.61 7.43 21.95
C MET A 165 -3.47 8.28 22.51
N THR A 166 -2.91 7.90 23.67
CA THR A 166 -1.85 8.66 24.34
C THR A 166 -0.84 7.70 24.94
N GLY A 167 0.28 7.46 24.24
CA GLY A 167 1.37 6.67 24.81
C GLY A 167 2.37 6.23 23.75
N ASP A 168 3.61 6.13 24.15
CA ASP A 168 4.73 5.70 23.29
C ASP A 168 4.54 4.27 22.77
N GLN A 169 3.96 3.42 23.60
CA GLN A 169 3.68 2.03 23.23
C GLN A 169 2.67 1.93 22.09
N ALA A 170 1.57 2.72 22.12
CA ALA A 170 0.60 2.73 21.05
C ALA A 170 1.23 3.20 19.72
N ILE A 171 2.08 4.25 19.76
CA ILE A 171 2.83 4.71 18.60
C ILE A 171 3.71 3.58 18.06
N GLY A 172 4.50 2.93 18.93
CA GLY A 172 5.37 1.82 18.55
C GLY A 172 4.60 0.65 17.90
N ILE A 173 3.42 0.31 18.41
CA ILE A 173 2.53 -0.70 17.83
C ILE A 173 2.11 -0.29 16.41
N TYR A 174 1.60 0.93 16.22
CA TYR A 174 1.16 1.40 14.91
C TYR A 174 2.30 1.49 13.90
N GLU A 175 3.48 1.97 14.31
CA GLU A 175 4.69 2.02 13.45
C GLU A 175 5.08 0.63 12.95
N ARG A 176 5.08 -0.37 13.83
CA ARG A 176 5.42 -1.76 13.46
C ARG A 176 4.37 -2.38 12.55
N ILE A 177 3.08 -2.09 12.75
CA ILE A 177 2.00 -2.54 11.86
C ILE A 177 2.14 -1.89 10.47
N VAL A 178 2.52 -0.61 10.38
CA VAL A 178 2.81 0.06 9.09
C VAL A 178 3.97 -0.65 8.37
N ARG A 179 5.06 -0.97 9.08
CA ARG A 179 6.18 -1.71 8.49
C ARG A 179 5.75 -3.08 7.97
N PHE A 180 4.96 -3.83 8.76
CA PHE A 180 4.35 -5.08 8.30
C PHE A 180 3.57 -4.91 6.99
N HIS A 181 2.70 -3.90 6.89
CA HIS A 181 1.92 -3.66 5.68
C HIS A 181 2.79 -3.27 4.47
N ILE A 182 3.90 -2.54 4.67
CA ILE A 182 4.83 -2.17 3.59
C ILE A 182 5.58 -3.40 3.07
N VAL A 183 6.10 -4.25 3.98
CA VAL A 183 6.76 -5.50 3.59
C VAL A 183 5.77 -6.43 2.89
N SER A 184 4.55 -6.54 3.41
CA SER A 184 3.48 -7.32 2.78
C SER A 184 3.09 -6.80 1.41
N HIS A 185 3.02 -5.46 1.21
CA HIS A 185 2.80 -4.85 -0.09
C HIS A 185 3.82 -5.33 -1.12
N TYR A 186 5.10 -5.29 -0.75
CA TYR A 186 6.19 -5.73 -1.63
C TYR A 186 6.12 -7.23 -1.95
N LYS A 187 5.96 -8.10 -0.92
CA LYS A 187 5.85 -9.56 -1.11
C LYS A 187 4.64 -9.97 -1.95
N LEU A 188 3.45 -9.41 -1.64
CA LEU A 188 2.21 -9.74 -2.35
C LEU A 188 2.25 -9.36 -3.83
N ARG A 189 2.95 -8.29 -4.21
CA ARG A 189 3.12 -7.92 -5.60
C ARG A 189 4.02 -8.89 -6.37
N ARG A 190 5.00 -9.48 -5.70
CA ARG A 190 5.98 -10.37 -6.33
C ARG A 190 5.50 -11.80 -6.46
N ASN A 191 4.68 -12.27 -5.52
CA ASN A 191 4.15 -13.63 -5.54
C ASN A 191 2.97 -13.80 -6.54
N ASN A 192 2.36 -12.71 -7.00
CA ASN A 192 1.28 -12.75 -7.97
C ASN A 192 1.83 -12.76 -9.39
N VAL A 193 1.83 -13.94 -10.02
CA VAL A 193 2.20 -14.17 -11.43
C VAL A 193 1.08 -13.76 -12.39
N THR A 194 -0.13 -13.46 -11.89
CA THR A 194 -1.30 -13.10 -12.69
C THR A 194 -1.53 -11.59 -12.74
N SER A 195 -1.96 -11.08 -13.89
CA SER A 195 -2.09 -9.66 -14.24
C SER A 195 -3.02 -8.81 -13.37
N ASP A 196 -3.85 -9.42 -12.53
CA ASP A 196 -4.77 -8.71 -11.66
C ASP A 196 -4.22 -8.64 -10.23
N ALA A 197 -4.15 -7.42 -9.70
CA ALA A 197 -3.75 -7.19 -8.31
C ALA A 197 -4.60 -8.07 -7.38
N SER A 198 -3.97 -8.99 -6.65
CA SER A 198 -4.66 -9.87 -5.71
C SER A 198 -5.59 -9.07 -4.80
N PRO A 199 -6.82 -9.54 -4.54
CA PRO A 199 -7.71 -8.93 -3.55
C PRO A 199 -7.02 -8.69 -2.20
N MET A 200 -6.12 -9.58 -1.83
CA MET A 200 -5.30 -9.49 -0.61
C MET A 200 -4.36 -8.28 -0.64
N HIS A 201 -3.71 -8.00 -1.78
CA HIS A 201 -2.88 -6.82 -1.95
C HIS A 201 -3.69 -5.52 -1.83
N TYR A 202 -4.87 -5.46 -2.47
CA TYR A 202 -5.76 -4.30 -2.38
C TYR A 202 -6.19 -4.03 -0.93
N LEU A 203 -6.61 -5.07 -0.20
CA LEU A 203 -6.99 -4.96 1.21
C LEU A 203 -5.80 -4.54 2.09
N ASN A 204 -4.61 -5.05 1.80
CA ASN A 204 -3.40 -4.64 2.51
C ASN A 204 -3.10 -3.15 2.33
N MET A 205 -3.22 -2.62 1.12
CA MET A 205 -3.03 -1.19 0.83
C MET A 205 -4.08 -0.30 1.51
N GLU A 206 -5.33 -0.75 1.56
CA GLU A 206 -6.39 -0.08 2.31
C GLU A 206 -6.06 0.00 3.81
N GLN A 207 -5.60 -1.11 4.41
CA GLN A 207 -5.24 -1.15 5.82
C GLN A 207 -3.95 -0.36 6.11
N LEU A 208 -2.97 -0.35 5.21
CA LEU A 208 -1.79 0.50 5.30
C LEU A 208 -2.19 1.98 5.40
N THR A 209 -3.07 2.44 4.52
CA THR A 209 -3.55 3.82 4.51
C THR A 209 -4.30 4.18 5.80
N LYS A 210 -5.20 3.31 6.27
CA LYS A 210 -5.94 3.49 7.52
C LYS A 210 -4.99 3.53 8.73
N THR A 211 -3.99 2.66 8.74
CA THR A 211 -3.00 2.59 9.84
C THR A 211 -2.12 3.84 9.88
N LEU A 212 -1.67 4.33 8.73
CA LEU A 212 -0.93 5.60 8.62
C LEU A 212 -1.77 6.79 9.10
N SER A 213 -3.04 6.87 8.72
CA SER A 213 -3.94 7.94 9.17
C SER A 213 -4.11 7.94 10.69
N SER A 214 -4.29 6.76 11.30
CA SER A 214 -4.36 6.63 12.76
C SER A 214 -3.04 7.03 13.43
N LEU A 215 -1.89 6.63 12.85
CA LEU A 215 -0.57 7.00 13.36
C LEU A 215 -0.35 8.52 13.32
N TYR A 216 -0.77 9.21 12.25
CA TYR A 216 -0.67 10.68 12.20
C TYR A 216 -1.54 11.37 13.25
N HIS A 217 -2.72 10.83 13.52
CA HIS A 217 -3.57 11.32 14.60
C HIS A 217 -2.87 11.18 15.96
N LEU A 218 -2.25 10.02 16.23
CA LEU A 218 -1.43 9.80 17.44
C LEU A 218 -0.26 10.77 17.54
N TYR A 219 0.48 10.98 16.46
CA TYR A 219 1.59 11.95 16.43
C TYR A 219 1.11 13.37 16.75
N HIS A 220 -0.03 13.76 16.19
CA HIS A 220 -0.60 15.08 16.47
C HIS A 220 -0.98 15.25 17.93
N GLN A 221 -1.64 14.25 18.53
CA GLN A 221 -2.06 14.28 19.93
C GLN A 221 -0.88 14.28 20.91
N THR A 222 0.14 13.46 20.65
CA THR A 222 1.30 13.30 21.52
C THR A 222 2.39 14.33 21.27
N ARG A 223 2.28 15.18 20.25
CA ARG A 223 3.31 16.08 19.74
C ARG A 223 4.63 15.37 19.39
N LYS A 224 4.57 14.07 19.12
CA LYS A 224 5.69 13.27 18.61
C LYS A 224 5.61 13.19 17.11
N SER A 225 6.73 12.86 16.48
CA SER A 225 6.76 12.66 15.03
C SER A 225 7.94 11.80 14.64
N ASN A 226 7.71 10.88 13.73
CA ASN A 226 8.78 10.13 13.08
C ASN A 226 8.74 10.43 11.57
N PRO A 227 9.73 11.16 11.04
CA PRO A 227 9.75 11.59 9.65
C PRO A 227 9.69 10.46 8.63
N GLU A 228 10.15 9.26 8.97
CA GLU A 228 10.11 8.09 8.10
C GLU A 228 8.66 7.80 7.65
N PHE A 229 7.71 7.79 8.59
CA PHE A 229 6.30 7.47 8.27
C PHE A 229 5.62 8.57 7.46
N TYR A 230 5.97 9.83 7.70
CA TYR A 230 5.51 10.93 6.85
C TYR A 230 6.07 10.81 5.43
N SER A 231 7.31 10.32 5.28
CA SER A 231 7.90 10.07 3.96
C SER A 231 7.13 9.01 3.16
N PHE A 232 6.66 7.95 3.82
CA PHE A 232 5.86 6.90 3.16
C PHE A 232 4.57 7.46 2.56
N TYR A 233 3.90 8.38 3.23
CA TYR A 233 2.69 9.01 2.68
C TYR A 233 2.97 9.73 1.35
N VAL A 234 4.07 10.47 1.27
CA VAL A 234 4.46 11.15 0.03
C VAL A 234 4.77 10.14 -1.08
N LEU A 235 5.51 9.07 -0.75
CA LEU A 235 5.92 8.05 -1.71
C LEU A 235 4.75 7.20 -2.21
N LEU A 236 3.78 6.89 -1.36
CA LEU A 236 2.55 6.19 -1.74
C LEU A 236 1.66 7.02 -2.67
N ASN A 237 1.83 8.35 -2.70
CA ASN A 237 1.03 9.28 -3.48
C ASN A 237 1.82 9.97 -4.61
N LEU A 238 2.83 9.30 -5.19
CA LEU A 238 3.57 9.83 -6.34
C LEU A 238 2.69 9.96 -7.58
N GLY A 239 1.85 8.96 -7.85
CA GLY A 239 0.86 8.97 -8.93
C GLY A 239 -0.41 9.73 -8.51
N SER A 240 -0.94 10.55 -9.40
CA SER A 240 -2.09 11.43 -9.16
C SER A 240 -3.42 10.72 -8.85
N ASP A 241 -3.52 9.42 -9.11
CA ASP A 241 -4.79 8.68 -9.06
C ASP A 241 -5.12 8.10 -7.67
N ARG A 242 -4.21 8.23 -6.69
CA ARG A 242 -4.33 7.60 -5.39
C ARG A 242 -4.23 8.60 -4.24
N GLN A 243 -5.16 9.55 -4.16
CA GLN A 243 -5.29 10.40 -2.98
C GLN A 243 -6.28 9.78 -2.00
N PRO A 244 -5.82 9.15 -0.90
CA PRO A 244 -6.73 8.48 0.05
C PRO A 244 -7.57 9.45 0.89
N THR A 245 -7.16 10.71 1.02
CA THR A 245 -7.76 11.68 1.96
C THR A 245 -8.49 12.83 1.27
N GLY A 246 -8.51 12.91 -0.06
CA GLY A 246 -9.12 14.03 -0.78
C GLY A 246 -8.39 15.38 -0.63
N GLU A 247 -7.42 15.49 0.26
CA GLU A 247 -6.59 16.69 0.42
C GLU A 247 -5.46 16.75 -0.61
N SER A 248 -5.16 17.95 -1.10
CA SER A 248 -3.98 18.14 -1.92
C SER A 248 -2.70 17.96 -1.07
N LEU A 249 -1.69 17.29 -1.63
CA LEU A 249 -0.39 17.16 -0.96
C LEU A 249 0.20 18.53 -0.54
N SER A 250 -0.10 19.59 -1.27
CA SER A 250 0.37 20.95 -0.94
C SER A 250 -0.24 21.47 0.36
N LEU A 251 -1.52 21.18 0.59
CA LEU A 251 -2.20 21.55 1.83
C LEU A 251 -1.68 20.72 2.99
N TRP A 252 -1.55 19.43 2.78
CA TRP A 252 -0.99 18.51 3.76
C TRP A 252 0.43 18.90 4.18
N PHE A 253 1.32 19.29 3.24
CA PHE A 253 2.65 19.79 3.60
C PHE A 253 2.63 21.02 4.51
N ARG A 254 1.62 21.89 4.39
CA ARG A 254 1.49 23.06 5.27
C ARG A 254 1.11 22.71 6.71
N SER A 255 0.46 21.59 6.93
CA SER A 255 0.06 21.12 8.27
C SER A 255 1.22 20.44 9.03
N LEU A 256 2.33 20.10 8.34
CA LEU A 256 3.43 19.35 8.95
C LEU A 256 4.36 20.22 9.80
N PRO A 257 4.89 19.68 10.91
CA PRO A 257 5.92 20.34 11.69
C PRO A 257 7.18 20.64 10.84
N TYR A 258 7.78 21.79 11.08
CA TYR A 258 8.99 22.21 10.37
C TYR A 258 10.16 21.22 10.49
N SER A 259 10.32 20.60 11.68
CA SER A 259 11.34 19.56 11.92
C SER A 259 11.16 18.36 10.98
N VAL A 260 9.92 17.92 10.76
CA VAL A 260 9.59 16.84 9.81
C VAL A 260 9.93 17.26 8.38
N LEU A 261 9.55 18.48 7.97
CA LEU A 261 9.80 18.98 6.62
C LEU A 261 11.28 19.07 6.26
N LYS A 262 12.15 19.29 7.25
CA LYS A 262 13.61 19.37 7.07
C LYS A 262 14.35 18.05 7.28
N SER A 263 13.67 16.99 7.67
CA SER A 263 14.29 15.67 7.83
C SER A 263 14.82 15.11 6.50
N LYS A 264 15.80 14.22 6.59
CA LYS A 264 16.40 13.55 5.41
C LYS A 264 15.36 12.78 4.63
N GLU A 265 14.50 12.03 5.32
CA GLU A 265 13.46 11.18 4.76
C GLU A 265 12.43 12.01 3.99
N MET A 266 11.99 13.12 4.56
CA MET A 266 11.02 14.01 3.93
C MET A 266 11.65 14.78 2.75
N MET A 267 12.88 15.24 2.89
CA MET A 267 13.60 15.90 1.78
C MET A 267 13.79 14.95 0.60
N PHE A 268 14.15 13.69 0.86
CA PHE A 268 14.25 12.65 -0.14
C PHE A 268 12.91 12.44 -0.87
N SER A 269 11.83 12.21 -0.13
CA SER A 269 10.50 11.94 -0.70
C SER A 269 9.96 13.11 -1.51
N ARG A 270 10.14 14.35 -1.04
CA ARG A 270 9.75 15.56 -1.81
C ARG A 270 10.58 15.74 -3.08
N ARG A 271 11.86 15.37 -3.05
CA ARG A 271 12.74 15.40 -4.21
C ARG A 271 12.31 14.35 -5.25
N LEU A 272 12.00 13.11 -4.82
CA LEU A 272 11.47 12.07 -5.69
C LEU A 272 10.12 12.45 -6.29
N LEU A 273 9.20 13.01 -5.50
CA LEU A 273 7.92 13.52 -5.99
C LEU A 273 8.12 14.56 -7.11
N ARG A 274 9.09 15.46 -6.94
CA ARG A 274 9.44 16.44 -7.98
C ARG A 274 9.97 15.76 -9.24
N TYR A 275 10.92 14.81 -9.08
CA TYR A 275 11.50 14.10 -10.22
C TYR A 275 10.44 13.30 -10.97
N PHE A 276 9.54 12.63 -10.27
CA PHE A 276 8.44 11.87 -10.84
C PHE A 276 7.51 12.80 -11.65
N ARG A 277 7.05 13.91 -11.07
CA ARG A 277 6.13 14.85 -11.71
C ARG A 277 6.72 15.59 -12.91
N PHE A 278 8.01 15.85 -12.89
CA PHE A 278 8.72 16.48 -14.01
C PHE A 278 9.28 15.50 -15.04
N GLY A 279 9.05 14.20 -14.85
CA GLY A 279 9.56 13.17 -15.75
C GLY A 279 11.08 13.05 -15.75
N ASN A 280 11.77 13.45 -14.67
CA ASN A 280 13.21 13.33 -14.58
C ASN A 280 13.60 11.91 -14.15
N TYR A 281 13.43 10.94 -15.06
CA TYR A 281 13.63 9.53 -14.81
C TYR A 281 15.06 9.21 -14.34
N LYS A 282 16.10 9.86 -14.92
CA LYS A 282 17.50 9.60 -14.54
C LYS A 282 17.76 9.93 -13.08
N ARG A 283 17.34 11.13 -12.62
CA ARG A 283 17.52 11.55 -11.23
C ARG A 283 16.62 10.75 -10.29
N PHE A 284 15.43 10.37 -10.73
CA PHE A 284 14.54 9.53 -9.93
C PHE A 284 15.20 8.18 -9.65
N LEU A 285 15.60 7.43 -10.69
CA LEU A 285 16.21 6.11 -10.56
C LEU A 285 17.52 6.17 -9.76
N HIS A 286 18.38 7.14 -10.05
CA HIS A 286 19.63 7.33 -9.32
C HIS A 286 19.38 7.61 -7.83
N SER A 287 18.42 8.47 -7.48
CA SER A 287 18.10 8.75 -6.06
C SER A 287 17.52 7.53 -5.36
N VAL A 288 16.68 6.73 -6.03
CA VAL A 288 16.19 5.46 -5.49
C VAL A 288 17.37 4.53 -5.21
N ASP A 289 18.26 4.38 -6.16
CA ASP A 289 19.41 3.51 -6.07
C ASP A 289 20.37 3.91 -4.93
N THR A 290 20.64 5.20 -4.75
CA THR A 290 21.67 5.68 -3.83
C THR A 290 21.17 6.00 -2.43
N GLU A 291 19.92 6.43 -2.26
CA GLU A 291 19.44 7.04 -1.02
C GLU A 291 18.25 6.33 -0.36
N ALA A 292 17.41 5.58 -1.12
CA ALA A 292 16.21 4.98 -0.54
C ALA A 292 16.54 3.99 0.58
N SER A 293 15.81 4.06 1.71
CA SER A 293 15.83 2.99 2.70
C SER A 293 15.14 1.73 2.17
N CYS A 294 15.33 0.59 2.82
CA CYS A 294 14.68 -0.66 2.45
C CYS A 294 13.16 -0.51 2.30
N LEU A 295 12.49 0.03 3.32
CA LEU A 295 11.05 0.24 3.30
C LEU A 295 10.60 1.29 2.28
N GLN A 296 11.39 2.35 2.07
CA GLN A 296 11.12 3.33 1.00
C GLN A 296 11.22 2.68 -0.38
N TYR A 297 12.19 1.80 -0.59
CA TYR A 297 12.31 1.04 -1.83
C TYR A 297 11.09 0.14 -2.07
N TYR A 298 10.60 -0.56 -1.05
CA TYR A 298 9.41 -1.40 -1.18
C TYR A 298 8.15 -0.61 -1.58
N VAL A 299 8.03 0.62 -1.10
CA VAL A 299 6.95 1.54 -1.50
C VAL A 299 7.14 2.07 -2.92
N LEU A 300 8.40 2.28 -3.35
CA LEU A 300 8.75 2.88 -4.63
C LEU A 300 8.76 1.89 -5.79
N GLU A 301 8.97 0.60 -5.51
CA GLU A 301 9.14 -0.44 -6.53
C GLU A 301 8.04 -0.42 -7.61
N PRO A 302 6.74 -0.23 -7.28
CA PRO A 302 5.69 -0.17 -8.30
C PRO A 302 5.86 0.96 -9.33
N TYR A 303 6.49 2.06 -8.93
CA TYR A 303 6.73 3.22 -9.81
C TYR A 303 7.98 3.09 -10.67
N VAL A 304 8.91 2.20 -10.29
CA VAL A 304 10.19 2.03 -11.00
C VAL A 304 9.95 1.59 -12.45
N CYS A 305 9.05 0.63 -12.66
CA CYS A 305 8.71 0.14 -14.00
C CYS A 305 8.12 1.26 -14.88
N GLU A 306 7.16 2.03 -14.33
CA GLU A 306 6.57 3.19 -15.02
C GLU A 306 7.61 4.24 -15.39
N VAL A 307 8.50 4.58 -14.46
CA VAL A 307 9.57 5.57 -14.68
C VAL A 307 10.58 5.09 -15.72
N ARG A 308 10.91 3.80 -15.73
CA ARG A 308 11.77 3.20 -16.75
C ARG A 308 11.11 3.19 -18.13
N ALA A 309 9.82 2.84 -18.22
CA ALA A 309 9.07 2.88 -19.47
C ALA A 309 9.01 4.33 -20.02
N PHE A 310 8.76 5.30 -19.15
CA PHE A 310 8.83 6.71 -19.52
C PHE A 310 10.23 7.09 -20.02
N GLY A 311 11.29 6.61 -19.38
CA GLY A 311 12.68 6.79 -19.81
C GLY A 311 12.92 6.24 -21.23
N LEU A 312 12.43 5.02 -21.53
CA LEU A 312 12.50 4.44 -22.88
C LEU A 312 11.73 5.29 -23.90
N SER A 313 10.54 5.76 -23.55
CA SER A 313 9.77 6.67 -24.40
C SER A 313 10.55 7.94 -24.73
N CYS A 314 11.22 8.53 -23.73
CA CYS A 314 12.08 9.69 -23.92
C CYS A 314 13.27 9.39 -24.86
N LEU A 315 13.93 8.24 -24.71
CA LEU A 315 15.04 7.83 -25.57
C LEU A 315 14.56 7.55 -26.99
N ASN A 316 13.44 6.85 -27.14
CA ASN A 316 12.84 6.56 -28.44
C ASN A 316 12.47 7.83 -29.22
N ASN A 317 11.87 8.82 -28.55
CA ASN A 317 11.34 10.02 -29.21
C ASN A 317 12.30 11.22 -29.19
N GLY A 318 13.25 11.26 -28.23
CA GLY A 318 14.12 12.41 -27.98
C GLY A 318 15.26 12.58 -28.96
N GLY A 319 15.65 11.55 -29.72
CA GLY A 319 16.72 11.59 -30.69
C GLY A 319 16.40 12.52 -31.86
N TYR A 320 17.36 13.38 -32.23
CA TYR A 320 17.20 14.30 -33.37
C TYR A 320 17.30 13.57 -34.72
N LYS A 321 18.05 12.46 -34.75
CA LYS A 321 18.24 11.62 -35.94
C LYS A 321 17.72 10.20 -35.67
N LEU A 322 17.52 9.43 -36.74
CA LEU A 322 17.14 8.00 -36.69
C LEU A 322 18.31 7.10 -36.31
N ASN A 323 19.30 7.60 -35.57
CA ASN A 323 20.43 6.80 -35.12
C ASN A 323 19.97 5.83 -34.04
N PRO A 324 20.29 4.53 -34.17
CA PRO A 324 19.98 3.55 -33.14
C PRO A 324 20.70 3.89 -31.83
N TYR A 325 20.05 3.54 -30.71
CA TYR A 325 20.60 3.82 -29.39
C TYR A 325 21.23 2.55 -28.81
N PRO A 326 22.53 2.59 -28.41
CA PRO A 326 23.19 1.40 -27.85
C PRO A 326 22.49 0.91 -26.56
N LEU A 327 22.21 -0.40 -26.45
CA LEU A 327 21.57 -0.95 -25.25
C LEU A 327 22.43 -0.80 -23.99
N VAL A 328 23.75 -0.80 -24.11
CA VAL A 328 24.68 -0.50 -23.01
C VAL A 328 24.43 0.88 -22.39
N ASP A 329 24.09 1.88 -23.20
CA ASP A 329 23.79 3.23 -22.67
C ASP A 329 22.37 3.32 -22.14
N VAL A 330 21.40 2.59 -22.71
CA VAL A 330 20.05 2.43 -22.13
C VAL A 330 20.15 1.77 -20.75
N SER A 331 20.94 0.70 -20.63
CA SER A 331 21.21 -0.03 -19.39
C SER A 331 21.71 0.90 -18.27
N LYS A 332 22.72 1.72 -18.57
CA LYS A 332 23.24 2.74 -17.63
C LYS A 332 22.18 3.77 -17.22
N HIS A 333 21.31 4.20 -18.15
CA HIS A 333 20.29 5.21 -17.86
C HIS A 333 19.13 4.67 -17.05
N LEU A 334 18.77 3.39 -17.24
CA LEU A 334 17.67 2.73 -16.55
C LEU A 334 18.11 1.91 -15.33
N LEU A 335 19.42 1.82 -15.09
CA LEU A 335 20.02 1.02 -14.00
C LEU A 335 19.54 -0.45 -14.03
N MET A 336 19.61 -1.07 -15.21
CA MET A 336 19.22 -2.45 -15.49
C MET A 336 20.37 -3.20 -16.16
N GLU A 337 20.37 -4.53 -16.07
CA GLU A 337 21.26 -5.35 -16.89
C GLU A 337 20.88 -5.26 -18.38
N GLU A 338 21.83 -5.41 -19.28
CA GLU A 338 21.59 -5.25 -20.73
C GLU A 338 20.59 -6.29 -21.25
N SER A 339 20.63 -7.53 -20.74
CA SER A 339 19.67 -8.60 -21.05
C SER A 339 18.25 -8.23 -20.63
N ASP A 340 18.11 -7.59 -19.48
CA ASP A 340 16.83 -7.12 -18.96
C ASP A 340 16.28 -5.94 -19.77
N VAL A 341 17.17 -5.03 -20.22
CA VAL A 341 16.81 -3.93 -21.11
C VAL A 341 16.22 -4.44 -22.42
N GLU A 342 16.84 -5.46 -23.04
CA GLU A 342 16.31 -6.05 -24.27
C GLU A 342 14.90 -6.62 -24.07
N SER A 343 14.70 -7.37 -22.99
CA SER A 343 13.39 -7.90 -22.63
C SER A 343 12.39 -6.78 -22.34
N PHE A 344 12.80 -5.75 -21.63
CA PHE A 344 11.95 -4.61 -21.26
C PHE A 344 11.57 -3.74 -22.48
N CYS A 345 12.46 -3.59 -23.47
CA CYS A 345 12.14 -2.95 -24.75
C CYS A 345 11.00 -3.71 -25.45
N LYS A 346 11.05 -5.05 -25.50
CA LYS A 346 9.98 -5.89 -26.09
C LYS A 346 8.66 -5.72 -25.35
N ASP A 347 8.69 -5.70 -24.00
CA ASP A 347 7.49 -5.47 -23.17
C ASP A 347 6.88 -4.08 -23.41
N CYS A 348 7.71 -3.11 -23.80
CA CYS A 348 7.29 -1.75 -24.19
C CYS A 348 6.97 -1.61 -25.70
N GLY A 349 6.94 -2.70 -26.48
CA GLY A 349 6.66 -2.67 -27.90
C GLY A 349 7.74 -2.03 -28.75
N LEU A 350 9.01 -2.07 -28.30
CA LEU A 350 10.16 -1.53 -29.00
C LEU A 350 11.08 -2.64 -29.52
N ASP A 351 11.43 -2.56 -30.79
CA ASP A 351 12.35 -3.50 -31.43
C ASP A 351 13.81 -3.18 -31.11
N THR A 352 14.58 -4.25 -30.93
CA THR A 352 16.02 -4.22 -30.75
C THR A 352 16.69 -5.07 -31.83
N PHE A 353 17.93 -4.78 -32.18
CA PHE A 353 18.69 -5.56 -33.14
C PHE A 353 20.17 -5.64 -32.75
N THR A 354 20.86 -6.64 -33.28
CA THR A 354 22.28 -6.83 -33.08
C THR A 354 23.01 -6.45 -34.36
N SER A 355 24.07 -5.63 -34.24
CA SER A 355 24.94 -5.27 -35.37
C SER A 355 25.90 -6.42 -35.74
N ASP A 356 26.56 -6.31 -36.91
CA ASP A 356 27.57 -7.24 -37.35
C ASP A 356 28.75 -7.37 -36.37
N THR A 357 28.96 -6.37 -35.54
CA THR A 357 29.99 -6.34 -34.48
C THR A 357 29.55 -7.02 -33.19
N GLY A 358 28.32 -7.55 -33.14
CA GLY A 358 27.74 -8.16 -31.94
C GLY A 358 27.17 -7.16 -30.89
N ALA A 359 27.26 -5.86 -31.17
CA ALA A 359 26.67 -4.83 -30.28
C ALA A 359 25.15 -4.74 -30.48
N LYS A 360 24.43 -4.58 -29.38
CA LYS A 360 22.96 -4.49 -29.39
C LYS A 360 22.47 -3.04 -29.35
N PHE A 361 21.44 -2.78 -30.11
CA PHE A 361 20.85 -1.44 -30.28
C PHE A 361 19.34 -1.47 -30.17
N MET A 362 18.75 -0.39 -29.71
CA MET A 362 17.34 -0.07 -29.80
C MET A 362 17.13 0.85 -31.02
N ALA A 363 16.24 0.49 -31.92
CA ALA A 363 15.82 1.40 -32.99
C ALA A 363 15.07 2.58 -32.35
N THR A 364 15.23 3.80 -32.92
CA THR A 364 14.59 5.02 -32.44
C THR A 364 13.43 5.44 -33.35
N LYS A 365 12.56 6.32 -32.85
CA LYS A 365 11.35 6.80 -33.55
C LYS A 365 10.33 5.71 -33.90
N GLN A 366 10.32 4.65 -33.13
CA GLN A 366 9.33 3.58 -33.29
C GLN A 366 7.95 4.03 -32.79
N THR A 367 6.91 3.71 -33.56
CA THR A 367 5.51 4.06 -33.24
C THR A 367 4.81 3.01 -32.36
N GLY A 368 5.40 1.83 -32.19
CA GLY A 368 4.82 0.71 -31.44
C GLY A 368 4.93 0.84 -29.92
N PHE A 369 5.53 1.92 -29.41
CA PHE A 369 5.71 2.09 -27.96
C PHE A 369 4.38 2.05 -27.20
N CYS A 370 4.36 1.20 -26.17
CA CYS A 370 3.27 1.14 -25.18
C CYS A 370 3.84 1.01 -23.77
N TYR A 371 3.12 1.51 -22.78
CA TYR A 371 3.46 1.20 -21.39
C TYR A 371 3.17 -0.27 -21.10
N PRO A 372 4.05 -1.01 -20.39
CA PRO A 372 3.79 -2.39 -20.05
C PRO A 372 2.48 -2.53 -19.30
N LYS A 373 1.59 -3.41 -19.80
CA LYS A 373 0.31 -3.69 -19.17
C LYS A 373 0.52 -4.68 -18.05
N GLY A 374 0.40 -4.22 -16.81
CA GLY A 374 0.61 -5.06 -15.64
C GLY A 374 2.09 -5.50 -15.55
N SER A 375 2.77 -5.20 -14.47
CA SER A 375 4.17 -5.61 -14.35
C SER A 375 4.22 -7.06 -13.89
N GLU A 376 4.00 -7.99 -14.80
CA GLU A 376 4.20 -9.43 -14.53
C GLU A 376 5.68 -9.75 -14.37
N LYS A 377 6.57 -8.96 -14.98
CA LYS A 377 8.01 -9.20 -14.96
C LYS A 377 8.75 -8.15 -14.14
N TYR A 378 9.47 -8.65 -13.18
CA TYR A 378 10.34 -7.81 -12.36
C TYR A 378 11.71 -7.66 -13.03
N TYR A 379 12.15 -6.42 -13.12
CA TYR A 379 13.46 -6.05 -13.63
C TYR A 379 14.30 -5.47 -12.49
N PRO A 380 15.31 -6.20 -11.96
CA PRO A 380 16.11 -5.74 -10.84
C PRO A 380 16.93 -4.50 -11.17
N PHE A 381 17.37 -3.80 -10.12
CA PHE A 381 18.46 -2.84 -10.26
C PHE A 381 19.80 -3.59 -10.31
N VAL A 382 20.77 -3.04 -11.04
CA VAL A 382 22.15 -3.54 -11.06
C VAL A 382 22.83 -3.38 -9.70
N SER A 383 22.37 -2.44 -8.90
CA SER A 383 22.94 -2.10 -7.60
C SER A 383 22.88 -3.24 -6.58
N GLN A 384 24.03 -3.66 -6.08
CA GLN A 384 24.13 -4.66 -5.01
C GLN A 384 23.39 -4.24 -3.74
N ARG A 385 23.26 -2.93 -3.47
CA ARG A 385 22.55 -2.40 -2.33
C ARG A 385 21.05 -2.73 -2.37
N LEU A 386 20.42 -2.51 -3.52
CA LEU A 386 18.99 -2.79 -3.69
C LEU A 386 18.72 -4.29 -3.85
N GLN A 387 19.66 -5.04 -4.42
CA GLN A 387 19.57 -6.50 -4.46
C GLN A 387 19.57 -7.13 -3.07
N LYS A 388 20.34 -6.59 -2.11
CA LYS A 388 20.26 -7.02 -0.70
C LYS A 388 18.87 -6.86 -0.12
N PHE A 389 18.21 -5.73 -0.34
CA PHE A 389 16.83 -5.51 0.13
C PHE A 389 15.84 -6.54 -0.43
N HIS A 390 16.09 -6.99 -1.64
CA HIS A 390 15.31 -8.05 -2.24
C HIS A 390 15.55 -9.40 -1.53
N ASN A 391 16.80 -9.75 -1.28
CA ASN A 391 17.17 -11.02 -0.66
C ASN A 391 16.78 -11.12 0.82
N GLU A 392 16.69 -10.00 1.55
CA GLU A 392 16.24 -9.95 2.94
C GLU A 392 14.77 -10.32 3.12
N VAL A 393 13.99 -10.30 2.06
CA VAL A 393 12.53 -10.48 2.10
C VAL A 393 12.09 -11.71 1.28
N SER A 394 12.97 -12.26 0.43
CA SER A 394 12.74 -13.50 -0.32
C SER A 394 12.84 -14.71 0.58
#